data_7e9df45a171f3595a2dd8a7036afc626
#
_entry.id   7e9df45a171f3595a2dd8a7036afc626
#
_cell.length_a   1.000
_cell.length_b   1.000
_cell.length_c   1.000
_cell.angle_alpha   90.00
_cell.angle_beta   90.00
_cell.angle_gamma   90.00
#
_symmetry.space_group_name_H-M   'P 1'
#
loop_
_entity.id
_entity.type
_entity.pdbx_description
1 polymer ?
#
loop_
_entity_poly.entity_id
_entity_poly.type
_entity_poly.pdbx_seq_one_letter_code
_entity_poly.pdbx_strand_id
1 'polypeptide(L)'
;WMFYLVWRPDLMKFLRASPEWQPVEPFYRNFPQDGPRVIAVDVPITYGPKPFNGVELTGWGTHDKIGAPGAYPLGLIERIKREIGPMPIPDEFAGAQSARALLKLRDELIAAADWHSRACRLLMKENAWDLLLLAFGSVHRIGHKAWNRHGATGELSEQQGKALDDAMRQGAIATDKAP
;
A
#
# COMPACT_ATOMS: atom_id res chain seq x y z
N TRP A 1 -13.45 12.96 -5.05
CA TRP A 1 -13.12 12.23 -3.83
C TRP A 1 -11.70 12.56 -3.42
N MET A 2 -11.57 13.37 -2.38
CA MET A 2 -10.27 13.70 -1.79
C MET A 2 -10.31 13.26 -0.34
N PHE A 3 -10.16 11.97 -0.10
CA PHE A 3 -10.21 11.34 1.23
C PHE A 3 -9.22 11.94 2.22
N TYR A 4 -8.19 12.59 1.74
CA TYR A 4 -7.12 13.16 2.55
C TYR A 4 -7.20 14.67 2.67
N LEU A 5 -8.25 15.32 2.14
CA LEU A 5 -8.50 16.75 2.33
C LEU A 5 -9.78 16.96 3.12
N VAL A 6 -9.65 17.66 4.23
CA VAL A 6 -10.76 18.02 5.11
C VAL A 6 -10.95 19.53 5.05
N TRP A 7 -12.18 19.97 4.77
CA TRP A 7 -12.53 21.36 4.85
C TRP A 7 -12.54 21.84 6.30
N ARG A 8 -11.81 22.89 6.59
CA ARG A 8 -11.76 23.54 7.90
C ARG A 8 -12.43 24.91 7.77
N PRO A 9 -13.71 25.04 8.15
CA PRO A 9 -14.45 26.29 8.02
C PRO A 9 -13.86 27.43 8.84
N ASP A 10 -13.29 27.13 9.99
CA ASP A 10 -12.58 28.07 10.86
C ASP A 10 -11.34 28.71 10.19
N LEU A 11 -10.72 28.01 9.26
CA LEU A 11 -9.55 28.44 8.52
C LEU A 11 -9.87 28.80 7.05
N MET A 12 -11.09 28.60 6.61
CA MET A 12 -11.55 28.80 5.23
C MET A 12 -10.65 28.11 4.19
N LYS A 13 -10.17 26.89 4.52
CA LYS A 13 -9.28 26.13 3.61
C LYS A 13 -9.41 24.63 3.79
N PHE A 14 -8.97 23.90 2.76
CA PHE A 14 -8.73 22.46 2.87
C PHE A 14 -7.39 22.20 3.53
N LEU A 15 -7.39 21.32 4.51
CA LEU A 15 -6.17 20.76 5.11
C LEU A 15 -6.06 19.28 4.77
N ARG A 16 -4.82 18.83 4.63
CA ARG A 16 -4.56 17.42 4.51
C ARG A 16 -4.98 16.72 5.81
N ALA A 17 -5.69 15.61 5.68
CA ALA A 17 -6.03 14.79 6.83
C ALA A 17 -4.75 14.35 7.57
N SER A 18 -4.83 14.32 8.89
CA SER A 18 -3.75 13.85 9.75
C SER A 18 -4.16 12.55 10.41
N PRO A 19 -3.21 11.63 10.68
CA PRO A 19 -3.48 10.39 11.43
C PRO A 19 -4.16 10.62 12.78
N GLU A 20 -3.84 11.74 13.43
CA GLU A 20 -4.42 12.12 14.73
C GLU A 20 -5.92 12.48 14.63
N TRP A 21 -6.43 12.71 13.43
CA TRP A 21 -7.86 13.02 13.22
C TRP A 21 -8.72 11.76 13.08
N GLN A 22 -8.11 10.58 13.13
CA GLN A 22 -8.85 9.32 13.11
C GLN A 22 -9.60 9.16 14.44
N PRO A 23 -10.95 9.16 14.44
CA PRO A 23 -11.71 9.23 15.67
C PRO A 23 -11.76 7.89 16.43
N VAL A 24 -11.45 6.80 15.76
CA VAL A 24 -11.48 5.44 16.32
C VAL A 24 -10.25 4.64 15.90
N GLU A 25 -9.76 3.84 16.83
CA GLU A 25 -8.70 2.89 16.53
C GLU A 25 -9.21 1.76 15.61
N PRO A 26 -8.36 1.18 14.79
CA PRO A 26 -8.67 -0.06 14.08
C PRO A 26 -9.14 -1.15 15.04
N PHE A 27 -10.21 -1.87 14.67
CA PHE A 27 -10.86 -2.82 15.57
C PHE A 27 -9.91 -3.86 16.18
N TYR A 28 -8.92 -4.30 15.40
CA TYR A 28 -7.98 -5.33 15.83
C TYR A 28 -6.99 -4.84 16.91
N ARG A 29 -6.75 -3.53 17.02
CA ARG A 29 -5.93 -2.96 18.10
C ARG A 29 -6.65 -2.94 19.44
N ASN A 30 -7.99 -3.11 19.42
CA ASN A 30 -8.82 -3.16 20.63
C ASN A 30 -8.95 -4.57 21.22
N PHE A 31 -8.33 -5.58 20.61
CA PHE A 31 -8.32 -6.92 21.22
C PHE A 31 -7.50 -6.92 22.52
N PRO A 32 -7.96 -7.65 23.55
CA PRO A 32 -7.18 -7.79 24.77
C PRO A 32 -5.87 -8.49 24.54
N GLN A 33 -4.89 -8.32 25.43
CA GLN A 33 -3.54 -8.87 25.28
C GLN A 33 -3.51 -10.42 25.29
N ASP A 34 -4.48 -11.05 25.88
CA ASP A 34 -4.71 -12.52 25.90
C ASP A 34 -5.70 -12.97 24.79
N GLY A 35 -6.15 -12.05 23.95
CA GLY A 35 -7.06 -12.30 22.84
C GLY A 35 -6.36 -12.73 21.56
N PRO A 36 -7.06 -12.63 20.40
CA PRO A 36 -6.50 -12.99 19.11
C PRO A 36 -5.22 -12.22 18.77
N ARG A 37 -4.22 -12.93 18.30
CA ARG A 37 -2.96 -12.38 17.80
C ARG A 37 -3.13 -12.00 16.34
N VAL A 38 -2.76 -10.78 15.99
CA VAL A 38 -3.06 -10.23 14.67
C VAL A 38 -1.78 -9.91 13.90
N ILE A 39 -1.74 -10.31 12.64
CA ILE A 39 -0.82 -9.74 11.65
C ILE A 39 -1.62 -8.77 10.79
N ALA A 40 -1.27 -7.48 10.82
CA ALA A 40 -1.89 -6.45 10.00
C ALA A 40 -0.86 -5.82 9.06
N VAL A 41 -1.10 -5.90 7.74
CA VAL A 41 -0.20 -5.38 6.71
C VAL A 41 -0.94 -4.42 5.81
N ASP A 42 -0.56 -3.17 5.87
CA ASP A 42 -1.09 -2.06 5.07
C ASP A 42 -2.63 -1.94 5.06
N VAL A 43 -3.26 -2.24 6.18
CA VAL A 43 -4.70 -1.99 6.33
C VAL A 43 -4.97 -0.51 6.05
N PRO A 44 -5.88 -0.17 5.13
CA PRO A 44 -6.11 1.21 4.71
C PRO A 44 -6.48 2.13 5.88
N ILE A 45 -5.98 3.38 5.82
CA ILE A 45 -6.28 4.43 6.80
C ILE A 45 -5.81 4.08 8.23
N THR A 46 -4.85 3.17 8.36
CA THR A 46 -4.20 2.90 9.64
C THR A 46 -2.83 3.56 9.65
N TYR A 47 -2.59 4.42 10.63
CA TYR A 47 -1.35 5.16 10.77
C TYR A 47 -0.91 5.19 12.22
N GLY A 48 0.40 5.50 12.43
CA GLY A 48 0.93 5.60 13.77
C GLY A 48 0.82 4.27 14.52
N PRO A 49 1.70 3.31 14.22
CA PRO A 49 1.65 1.98 14.85
C PRO A 49 1.68 2.13 16.38
N LYS A 50 0.81 1.38 17.05
CA LYS A 50 0.66 1.38 18.50
C LYS A 50 0.81 -0.03 19.04
N PRO A 51 1.18 -0.21 20.33
CA PRO A 51 1.20 -1.51 20.96
C PRO A 51 -0.17 -2.20 20.94
N PHE A 52 -0.20 -3.44 20.49
CA PHE A 52 -1.37 -4.33 20.53
C PHE A 52 -0.91 -5.81 20.51
N ASN A 53 -1.84 -6.76 20.58
CA ASN A 53 -1.50 -8.17 20.54
C ASN A 53 -1.23 -8.65 19.09
N GLY A 54 -0.04 -8.35 18.57
CA GLY A 54 0.31 -8.72 17.21
C GLY A 54 1.48 -7.94 16.60
N VAL A 55 1.55 -7.94 15.27
CA VAL A 55 2.52 -7.21 14.47
C VAL A 55 1.83 -6.42 13.37
N GLU A 56 2.36 -5.26 13.04
CA GLU A 56 1.73 -4.35 12.10
C GLU A 56 2.74 -3.64 11.21
N LEU A 57 2.39 -3.53 9.92
CA LEU A 57 3.01 -2.61 8.96
C LEU A 57 1.94 -1.64 8.47
N THR A 58 2.23 -0.34 8.49
CA THR A 58 1.27 0.70 8.08
C THR A 58 1.86 1.64 7.04
N GLY A 59 1.09 1.99 6.01
CA GLY A 59 1.41 3.04 5.06
C GLY A 59 2.52 2.72 4.06
N TRP A 60 2.88 1.45 3.88
CA TRP A 60 3.95 1.03 2.97
C TRP A 60 3.50 0.90 1.53
N GLY A 61 2.34 0.28 1.27
CA GLY A 61 1.80 0.04 -0.07
C GLY A 61 0.66 0.97 -0.45
N THR A 62 0.24 1.88 0.41
CA THR A 62 -0.86 2.80 0.17
C THR A 62 -0.44 3.98 -0.70
N HIS A 63 -1.33 4.45 -1.57
CA HIS A 63 -1.11 5.69 -2.33
C HIS A 63 -1.44 6.94 -1.51
N ASP A 64 -2.30 6.83 -0.52
CA ASP A 64 -2.72 7.92 0.35
C ASP A 64 -1.70 8.10 1.49
N LYS A 65 -0.64 8.83 1.22
CA LYS A 65 0.41 9.11 2.21
C LYS A 65 -0.07 10.18 3.20
N ILE A 66 -1.00 9.82 4.08
CA ILE A 66 -1.50 10.72 5.13
C ILE A 66 -0.48 10.80 6.28
N GLY A 67 0.18 9.67 6.60
CA GLY A 67 1.22 9.58 7.61
C GLY A 67 2.51 8.95 7.08
N ALA A 68 3.56 8.96 7.88
CA ALA A 68 4.77 8.21 7.58
C ALA A 68 4.52 6.70 7.68
N PRO A 69 5.17 5.89 6.82
CA PRO A 69 5.16 4.44 6.99
C PRO A 69 5.68 4.06 8.38
N GLY A 70 5.04 3.09 8.99
CA GLY A 70 5.38 2.63 10.34
C GLY A 70 5.31 1.13 10.50
N ALA A 71 5.76 0.65 11.65
CA ALA A 71 5.67 -0.76 12.02
C ALA A 71 5.62 -0.94 13.53
N TYR A 72 4.93 -1.98 13.98
CA TYR A 72 4.95 -2.47 15.35
C TYR A 72 5.25 -3.97 15.36
N PRO A 73 6.12 -4.46 16.27
CA PRO A 73 6.92 -3.70 17.24
C PRO A 73 8.05 -2.88 16.60
N LEU A 74 8.67 -2.01 17.40
CA LEU A 74 9.86 -1.26 17.00
C LEU A 74 10.94 -2.20 16.45
N GLY A 75 11.63 -1.79 15.38
CA GLY A 75 12.66 -2.59 14.71
C GLY A 75 12.13 -3.64 13.73
N LEU A 76 10.81 -3.84 13.64
CA LEU A 76 10.22 -4.80 12.70
C LEU A 76 10.59 -4.48 11.25
N ILE A 77 10.58 -3.22 10.87
CA ILE A 77 10.87 -2.83 9.49
C ILE A 77 12.34 -3.04 9.11
N GLU A 78 13.27 -2.79 10.03
CA GLU A 78 14.71 -3.02 9.82
C GLU A 78 14.99 -4.52 9.69
N ARG A 79 14.26 -5.34 10.45
CA ARG A 79 14.34 -6.80 10.32
C ARG A 79 13.82 -7.27 8.95
N ILE A 80 12.66 -6.81 8.53
CA ILE A 80 12.09 -7.16 7.22
C ILE A 80 13.04 -6.72 6.11
N LYS A 81 13.56 -5.49 6.15
CA LYS A 81 14.52 -5.00 5.16
C LYS A 81 15.78 -5.84 5.08
N ARG A 82 16.27 -6.34 6.19
CA ARG A 82 17.46 -7.21 6.24
C ARG A 82 17.20 -8.57 5.61
N GLU A 83 16.00 -9.15 5.80
CA GLU A 83 15.64 -10.48 5.32
C GLU A 83 15.23 -10.49 3.85
N ILE A 84 14.46 -9.50 3.42
CA ILE A 84 13.86 -9.48 2.07
C ILE A 84 14.20 -8.25 1.24
N GLY A 85 15.04 -7.37 1.75
CA GLY A 85 15.43 -6.13 1.09
C GLY A 85 14.46 -4.97 1.31
N PRO A 86 14.81 -3.76 0.82
CA PRO A 86 13.97 -2.59 0.93
C PRO A 86 12.70 -2.73 0.09
N MET A 87 11.62 -2.14 0.58
CA MET A 87 10.38 -2.07 -0.17
C MET A 87 10.52 -1.15 -1.38
N PRO A 88 10.13 -1.57 -2.59
CA PRO A 88 9.96 -0.67 -3.71
C PRO A 88 8.81 0.30 -3.43
N ILE A 89 9.11 1.59 -3.35
CA ILE A 89 8.10 2.64 -3.17
C ILE A 89 8.02 3.41 -4.49
N PRO A 90 7.09 3.07 -5.38
CA PRO A 90 6.97 3.77 -6.64
C PRO A 90 6.44 5.18 -6.43
N ASP A 91 7.01 6.14 -7.17
CA ASP A 91 6.48 7.49 -7.22
C ASP A 91 5.22 7.53 -8.08
N GLU A 92 4.15 8.05 -7.51
CA GLU A 92 2.94 8.35 -8.25
C GLU A 92 2.99 9.78 -8.79
N PHE A 93 3.08 9.87 -10.09
CA PHE A 93 3.11 11.16 -10.76
C PHE A 93 1.71 11.79 -10.80
N ALA A 94 1.65 13.09 -10.59
CA ALA A 94 0.46 13.89 -10.90
C ALA A 94 0.40 14.17 -12.41
N GLY A 95 -0.82 14.14 -12.99
CA GLY A 95 -1.06 14.49 -14.39
C GLY A 95 -0.80 13.34 -15.38
N ALA A 96 -0.81 13.71 -16.65
CA ALA A 96 -0.68 12.79 -17.78
C ALA A 96 0.76 12.34 -17.97
N GLN A 97 0.97 11.07 -18.30
CA GLN A 97 2.26 10.41 -18.35
C GLN A 97 2.51 9.72 -19.68
N SER A 98 3.79 9.60 -20.06
CA SER A 98 4.17 8.79 -21.21
C SER A 98 3.95 7.29 -20.95
N ALA A 99 3.78 6.50 -22.01
CA ALA A 99 3.67 5.05 -21.91
C ALA A 99 4.84 4.41 -21.15
N ARG A 100 6.07 4.90 -21.38
CA ARG A 100 7.27 4.41 -20.67
C ARG A 100 7.17 4.63 -19.16
N ALA A 101 6.68 5.80 -18.74
CA ALA A 101 6.50 6.12 -17.31
C ALA A 101 5.43 5.24 -16.66
N LEU A 102 4.30 5.03 -17.36
CA LEU A 102 3.22 4.17 -16.88
C LEU A 102 3.62 2.70 -16.78
N LEU A 103 4.36 2.19 -17.77
CA LEU A 103 4.87 0.82 -17.74
C LEU A 103 5.91 0.63 -16.62
N LYS A 104 6.79 1.60 -16.42
CA LYS A 104 7.72 1.59 -15.28
C LYS A 104 6.96 1.56 -13.95
N LEU A 105 5.95 2.41 -13.78
CA LEU A 105 5.12 2.42 -12.57
C LEU A 105 4.42 1.07 -12.34
N ARG A 106 3.86 0.46 -13.40
CA ARG A 106 3.28 -0.89 -13.32
C ARG A 106 4.31 -1.90 -12.79
N ASP A 107 5.51 -1.91 -13.34
CA ASP A 107 6.55 -2.88 -12.96
C ASP A 107 6.99 -2.68 -11.50
N GLU A 108 7.13 -1.44 -11.06
CA GLU A 108 7.42 -1.10 -9.66
C GLU A 108 6.28 -1.51 -8.72
N LEU A 109 5.03 -1.37 -9.13
CA LEU A 109 3.87 -1.80 -8.34
C LEU A 109 3.76 -3.32 -8.26
N ILE A 110 4.12 -4.04 -9.32
CA ILE A 110 4.23 -5.51 -9.31
C ILE A 110 5.34 -5.95 -8.34
N ALA A 111 6.49 -5.30 -8.38
CA ALA A 111 7.58 -5.58 -7.45
C ALA A 111 7.18 -5.28 -5.98
N ALA A 112 6.39 -4.23 -5.74
CA ALA A 112 5.84 -3.92 -4.43
C ALA A 112 4.86 -5.01 -3.94
N ALA A 113 4.01 -5.57 -4.82
CA ALA A 113 3.12 -6.68 -4.47
C ALA A 113 3.92 -7.95 -4.08
N ASP A 114 5.00 -8.27 -4.80
CA ASP A 114 5.89 -9.37 -4.45
C ASP A 114 6.58 -9.14 -3.10
N TRP A 115 7.04 -7.93 -2.84
CA TRP A 115 7.63 -7.56 -1.55
C TRP A 115 6.63 -7.76 -0.40
N HIS A 116 5.38 -7.28 -0.55
CA HIS A 116 4.32 -7.47 0.46
C HIS A 116 4.06 -8.95 0.72
N SER A 117 3.98 -9.74 -0.33
CA SER A 117 3.82 -11.19 -0.24
C SER A 117 4.94 -11.84 0.58
N ARG A 118 6.20 -11.51 0.28
CA ARG A 118 7.36 -12.03 1.02
C ARG A 118 7.38 -11.55 2.48
N ALA A 119 7.07 -10.28 2.72
CA ALA A 119 6.95 -9.74 4.08
C ALA A 119 5.86 -10.46 4.88
N CYS A 120 4.70 -10.68 4.27
CA CYS A 120 3.59 -11.39 4.90
C CYS A 120 3.98 -12.83 5.27
N ARG A 121 4.59 -13.59 4.34
CA ARG A 121 5.07 -14.95 4.63
C ARG A 121 6.11 -14.98 5.75
N LEU A 122 7.02 -14.01 5.78
CA LEU A 122 8.00 -13.89 6.86
C LEU A 122 7.31 -13.68 8.20
N LEU A 123 6.36 -12.75 8.27
CA LEU A 123 5.60 -12.46 9.49
C LEU A 123 4.79 -13.66 9.95
N MET A 124 4.10 -14.35 9.04
CA MET A 124 3.32 -15.56 9.34
C MET A 124 4.20 -16.70 9.87
N LYS A 125 5.43 -16.83 9.34
CA LYS A 125 6.38 -17.86 9.78
C LYS A 125 6.95 -17.58 11.17
N GLU A 126 7.19 -16.31 11.48
CA GLU A 126 7.91 -15.92 12.69
C GLU A 126 7.01 -15.59 13.89
N ASN A 127 5.74 -15.38 13.66
CA ASN A 127 4.78 -15.02 14.69
C ASN A 127 3.67 -16.05 14.76
N ALA A 128 3.22 -16.35 15.98
CA ALA A 128 1.93 -17.01 16.14
C ALA A 128 0.82 -16.01 15.83
N TRP A 129 -0.20 -16.41 15.08
CA TRP A 129 -1.30 -15.54 14.67
C TRP A 129 -2.62 -16.29 14.58
N ASP A 130 -3.70 -15.58 14.82
CA ASP A 130 -5.08 -16.07 14.75
C ASP A 130 -5.87 -15.30 13.67
N LEU A 131 -5.44 -14.07 13.34
CA LEU A 131 -6.05 -13.23 12.32
C LEU A 131 -4.98 -12.57 11.46
N LEU A 132 -5.12 -12.71 10.13
CA LEU A 132 -4.31 -12.01 9.13
C LEU A 132 -5.17 -10.97 8.42
N LEU A 133 -4.73 -9.72 8.45
CA LEU A 133 -5.30 -8.61 7.68
C LEU A 133 -4.22 -8.11 6.71
N LEU A 134 -4.49 -8.19 5.42
CA LEU A 134 -3.54 -7.81 4.38
C LEU A 134 -4.24 -7.00 3.30
N ALA A 135 -3.69 -5.85 2.95
CA ALA A 135 -4.17 -5.06 1.83
C ALA A 135 -3.08 -4.86 0.78
N PHE A 136 -3.37 -5.22 -0.45
CA PHE A 136 -2.53 -4.95 -1.61
C PHE A 136 -3.02 -3.69 -2.34
N GLY A 137 -2.24 -2.62 -2.27
CA GLY A 137 -2.55 -1.38 -2.98
C GLY A 137 -2.19 -1.40 -4.48
N SER A 138 -1.40 -2.37 -4.94
CA SER A 138 -0.78 -2.37 -6.27
C SER A 138 -1.80 -2.37 -7.40
N VAL A 139 -2.79 -3.26 -7.38
CA VAL A 139 -3.82 -3.33 -8.44
C VAL A 139 -4.65 -2.05 -8.50
N HIS A 140 -5.04 -1.53 -7.34
CA HIS A 140 -5.77 -0.27 -7.22
C HIS A 140 -4.98 0.89 -7.84
N ARG A 141 -3.68 0.99 -7.54
CA ARG A 141 -2.79 2.03 -8.05
C ARG A 141 -2.54 1.89 -9.56
N ILE A 142 -2.37 0.66 -10.07
CA ILE A 142 -2.30 0.41 -11.52
C ILE A 142 -3.60 0.88 -12.18
N GLY A 143 -4.76 0.55 -11.61
CA GLY A 143 -6.06 0.97 -12.11
C GLY A 143 -6.24 2.48 -12.21
N HIS A 144 -5.68 3.24 -11.27
CA HIS A 144 -5.72 4.70 -11.34
C HIS A 144 -4.85 5.31 -12.43
N LYS A 145 -3.73 4.69 -12.78
CA LYS A 145 -2.69 5.29 -13.62
C LYS A 145 -2.51 4.61 -14.98
N ALA A 146 -2.58 3.31 -15.01
CA ALA A 146 -2.27 2.48 -16.17
C ALA A 146 -3.43 1.51 -16.49
N TRP A 147 -4.67 2.00 -16.41
CA TRP A 147 -5.87 1.20 -16.71
C TRP A 147 -5.84 0.63 -18.12
N ASN A 148 -5.43 1.45 -19.09
CA ASN A 148 -5.27 1.08 -20.48
C ASN A 148 -4.38 2.08 -21.22
N ARG A 149 -4.20 1.86 -22.55
CA ARG A 149 -3.38 2.72 -23.41
C ARG A 149 -3.84 4.18 -23.48
N HIS A 150 -5.12 4.48 -23.25
CA HIS A 150 -5.68 5.83 -23.34
C HIS A 150 -5.24 6.75 -22.19
N GLY A 151 -4.70 6.19 -21.11
CA GLY A 151 -4.10 6.96 -20.02
C GLY A 151 -2.71 7.54 -20.35
N ALA A 152 -2.09 7.08 -21.43
CA ALA A 152 -0.77 7.55 -21.84
C ALA A 152 -0.85 8.75 -22.78
N THR A 153 0.16 9.63 -22.69
CA THR A 153 0.36 10.75 -23.61
C THR A 153 1.41 10.44 -24.66
N GLY A 154 1.30 11.10 -25.83
CA GLY A 154 2.21 10.92 -26.96
C GLY A 154 1.85 9.71 -27.82
N GLU A 155 2.66 9.50 -28.85
CA GLU A 155 2.51 8.37 -29.73
C GLU A 155 2.94 7.06 -29.02
N LEU A 156 2.16 6.01 -29.23
CA LEU A 156 2.39 4.69 -28.66
C LEU A 156 2.78 3.70 -29.75
N SER A 157 3.84 2.97 -29.54
CA SER A 157 4.05 1.76 -30.34
C SER A 157 2.95 0.74 -30.05
N GLU A 158 2.69 -0.15 -31.01
CA GLU A 158 1.71 -1.23 -30.81
C GLU A 158 2.04 -2.09 -29.58
N GLN A 159 3.32 -2.37 -29.36
CA GLN A 159 3.78 -3.14 -28.20
C GLN A 159 3.49 -2.41 -26.88
N GLN A 160 3.74 -1.10 -26.79
CA GLN A 160 3.43 -0.31 -25.62
C GLN A 160 1.93 -0.27 -25.34
N GLY A 161 1.11 -0.11 -26.38
CA GLY A 161 -0.35 -0.14 -26.25
C GLY A 161 -0.84 -1.47 -25.68
N LYS A 162 -0.42 -2.59 -26.23
CA LYS A 162 -0.75 -3.94 -25.71
C LYS A 162 -0.29 -4.13 -24.27
N ALA A 163 0.91 -3.66 -23.93
CA ALA A 163 1.44 -3.78 -22.57
C ALA A 163 0.66 -2.95 -21.53
N LEU A 164 0.14 -1.79 -21.91
CA LEU A 164 -0.73 -0.98 -21.06
C LEU A 164 -2.13 -1.59 -20.93
N ASP A 165 -2.71 -2.09 -22.02
CA ASP A 165 -4.01 -2.77 -21.97
C ASP A 165 -3.99 -4.03 -21.07
N ASP A 166 -2.81 -4.65 -20.91
CA ASP A 166 -2.62 -5.83 -20.06
C ASP A 166 -2.17 -5.48 -18.62
N ALA A 167 -1.90 -4.21 -18.32
CA ALA A 167 -1.30 -3.80 -17.05
C ALA A 167 -2.11 -4.22 -15.82
N MET A 168 -3.44 -4.07 -15.87
CA MET A 168 -4.34 -4.49 -14.79
C MET A 168 -4.28 -5.99 -14.55
N ARG A 169 -4.29 -6.79 -15.63
CA ARG A 169 -4.19 -8.24 -15.52
C ARG A 169 -2.85 -8.67 -14.92
N GLN A 170 -1.75 -8.03 -15.30
CA GLN A 170 -0.43 -8.30 -14.73
C GLN A 170 -0.38 -8.00 -13.23
N GLY A 171 -0.96 -6.87 -12.82
CA GLY A 171 -1.06 -6.50 -11.40
C GLY A 171 -1.91 -7.50 -10.60
N ALA A 172 -3.04 -7.92 -11.14
CA ALA A 172 -3.91 -8.92 -10.51
C ALA A 172 -3.19 -10.27 -10.34
N ILE A 173 -2.50 -10.76 -11.39
CA ILE A 173 -1.70 -11.99 -11.33
C ILE A 173 -0.62 -11.90 -10.26
N ALA A 174 0.07 -10.75 -10.14
CA ALA A 174 1.11 -10.56 -9.12
C ALA A 174 0.53 -10.62 -7.69
N THR A 175 -0.67 -10.08 -7.50
CA THR A 175 -1.37 -10.11 -6.21
C THR A 175 -1.93 -11.50 -5.89
N ASP A 176 -2.45 -12.23 -6.89
CA ASP A 176 -3.01 -13.58 -6.73
C ASP A 176 -1.94 -14.63 -6.35
N LYS A 177 -0.68 -14.37 -6.65
CA LYS A 177 0.46 -15.21 -6.21
C LYS A 177 0.88 -14.98 -4.77
N ALA A 178 0.22 -14.08 -4.04
CA ALA A 178 0.47 -13.84 -2.62
C ALA A 178 0.04 -15.04 -1.76
N PRO A 179 0.47 -15.10 -0.49
CA PRO A 179 0.18 -16.22 0.40
C PRO A 179 -1.30 -16.42 0.63
#